data_065b851ba79591a5de4ff1e9334da042
#
_entry.id   065b851ba79591a5de4ff1e9334da042
#
_cell.length_a   1.000
_cell.length_b   1.000
_cell.length_c   1.000
_cell.angle_alpha   90.00
_cell.angle_beta   90.00
_cell.angle_gamma   90.00
#
_symmetry.space_group_name_H-M   'P 1'
#
loop_
_entity.id
_entity.type
_entity.pdbx_description
1 polymer ?
#
loop_
_entity_poly.entity_id
_entity_poly.type
_entity_poly.pdbx_seq_one_letter_code
_entity_poly.pdbx_strand_id
1 'polypeptide(L)'
;LFFLPHKINIANLCYYGLYALQHRGQESCGIVANDDIFTSCKDLVLVNEVFTNDALCRFPEGNMGIGRVRYGTTGATNRNNCQPIEVNHQKGKMALAHNGNLSNAMELRDELELSGAFFHTTSGTETIAYVITKERLKTGSIEDALSNAMNTLEEDYSLVLMSFQKLIYARDPYGFRSLCYGMCEDGSYVIASYSCAIKAVGGQVICDIEPGEILVFTDNLF
;
A
#
# COMPACT_ATOMS: atom_id res chain seq x y z
N LEU A 1 8.17 1.04 -0.90
CA LEU A 1 7.60 1.22 0.43
C LEU A 1 8.69 1.20 1.46
N PHE A 2 8.67 2.13 2.39
CA PHE A 2 9.83 2.40 3.24
C PHE A 2 9.42 2.47 4.68
N PHE A 3 10.20 1.85 5.53
CA PHE A 3 10.22 2.05 6.98
C PHE A 3 11.64 2.46 7.38
N LEU A 4 11.78 3.62 8.00
CA LEU A 4 13.07 4.26 8.27
C LEU A 4 13.29 4.42 9.78
N PRO A 5 14.52 4.26 10.26
CA PRO A 5 14.86 4.52 11.66
C PRO A 5 14.87 6.03 12.00
N HIS A 6 14.83 6.90 11.00
CA HIS A 6 14.83 8.35 11.16
C HIS A 6 13.93 9.03 10.13
N LYS A 7 13.51 10.25 10.40
CA LYS A 7 12.68 11.04 9.48
C LYS A 7 13.52 11.63 8.36
N ILE A 8 13.08 11.44 7.12
CA ILE A 8 13.65 12.07 5.90
C ILE A 8 12.51 12.41 4.95
N ASN A 9 12.81 13.01 3.81
CA ASN A 9 11.83 13.14 2.75
C ASN A 9 11.53 11.77 2.12
N ILE A 10 10.66 11.00 2.79
CA ILE A 10 10.29 9.64 2.40
C ILE A 10 9.63 9.59 1.02
N ALA A 11 8.99 10.68 0.58
CA ALA A 11 8.35 10.76 -0.74
C ALA A 11 9.38 10.68 -1.87
N ASN A 12 10.60 11.19 -1.69
CA ASN A 12 11.69 11.04 -2.66
C ASN A 12 12.07 9.57 -2.86
N LEU A 13 12.21 8.80 -1.78
CA LEU A 13 12.49 7.36 -1.88
C LEU A 13 11.34 6.61 -2.56
N CYS A 14 10.10 6.92 -2.17
CA CYS A 14 8.91 6.38 -2.83
C CYS A 14 8.92 6.70 -4.33
N TYR A 15 9.28 7.93 -4.72
CA TYR A 15 9.38 8.34 -6.11
C TYR A 15 10.38 7.47 -6.89
N TYR A 16 11.60 7.29 -6.40
CA TYR A 16 12.60 6.47 -7.09
C TYR A 16 12.18 5.00 -7.20
N GLY A 17 11.60 4.45 -6.13
CA GLY A 17 11.05 3.09 -6.14
C GLY A 17 9.92 2.94 -7.15
N LEU A 18 8.98 3.90 -7.22
CA LEU A 18 7.89 3.89 -8.20
C LEU A 18 8.38 4.10 -9.62
N TYR A 19 9.37 4.97 -9.82
CA TYR A 19 9.97 5.20 -11.14
C TYR A 19 10.59 3.92 -11.69
N ALA A 20 11.29 3.16 -10.86
CA ALA A 20 11.82 1.84 -11.22
C ALA A 20 10.71 0.82 -11.56
N LEU A 21 9.50 0.99 -11.01
CA LEU A 21 8.33 0.15 -11.26
C LEU A 21 7.40 0.70 -12.35
N GLN A 22 7.73 1.81 -13.02
CA GLN A 22 6.84 2.45 -14.01
C GLN A 22 6.39 1.51 -15.13
N HIS A 23 7.22 0.55 -15.50
CA HIS A 23 6.87 -0.48 -16.50
C HIS A 23 5.72 -1.40 -16.05
N ARG A 24 5.36 -1.39 -14.76
CA ARG A 24 4.27 -2.18 -14.16
C ARG A 24 2.93 -1.43 -14.11
N GLY A 25 2.91 -0.15 -14.41
CA GLY A 25 1.69 0.63 -14.40
C GLY A 25 1.91 2.04 -14.91
N GLN A 26 1.13 2.44 -15.91
CA GLN A 26 1.26 3.72 -16.61
C GLN A 26 -0.04 4.54 -16.60
N GLU A 27 -1.09 4.03 -15.94
CA GLU A 27 -2.39 4.69 -15.87
C GLU A 27 -2.43 5.77 -14.80
N SER A 28 -1.94 5.44 -13.63
CA SER A 28 -1.92 6.35 -12.49
C SER A 28 -0.82 5.99 -11.50
N CYS A 29 -0.47 6.94 -10.66
CA CYS A 29 0.44 6.71 -9.55
C CYS A 29 0.05 7.54 -8.33
N GLY A 30 0.55 7.14 -7.16
CA GLY A 30 0.31 7.85 -5.93
C GLY A 30 1.33 7.50 -4.86
N ILE A 31 1.54 8.44 -3.95
CA ILE A 31 2.35 8.31 -2.74
C ILE A 31 1.52 8.81 -1.56
N VAL A 32 1.58 8.09 -0.45
CA VAL A 32 1.16 8.54 0.88
C VAL A 32 2.36 8.44 1.81
N ALA A 33 2.73 9.54 2.44
CA ALA A 33 3.76 9.62 3.46
C ALA A 33 3.14 9.85 4.83
N ASN A 34 3.79 9.33 5.87
CA ASN A 34 3.37 9.46 7.26
C ASN A 34 4.39 10.28 8.06
N ASP A 35 3.89 11.33 8.69
CA ASP A 35 4.55 12.12 9.73
C ASP A 35 3.51 12.46 10.81
N ASP A 36 3.00 11.43 11.50
CA ASP A 36 1.85 11.52 12.41
C ASP A 36 0.55 12.02 11.72
N ILE A 37 0.68 12.48 10.49
CA ILE A 37 -0.40 12.86 9.59
C ILE A 37 -0.10 12.27 8.20
N PHE A 38 -1.10 11.75 7.51
CA PHE A 38 -0.93 11.30 6.14
C PHE A 38 -0.97 12.49 5.16
N THR A 39 0.12 12.63 4.44
CA THR A 39 0.19 13.54 3.28
C THR A 39 0.22 12.70 2.02
N SER A 40 -0.69 13.00 1.08
CA SER A 40 -0.83 12.23 -0.15
C SER A 40 -0.80 13.08 -1.41
N CYS A 41 -0.24 12.52 -2.46
CA CYS A 41 -0.33 13.05 -3.83
C CYS A 41 -0.53 11.87 -4.78
N LYS A 42 -1.54 11.96 -5.64
CA LYS A 42 -1.88 10.92 -6.62
C LYS A 42 -2.61 11.50 -7.82
N ASP A 43 -2.31 11.01 -9.00
CA ASP A 43 -2.97 11.42 -10.24
C ASP A 43 -2.89 10.35 -11.34
N LEU A 44 -3.61 10.65 -12.46
CA LEU A 44 -3.69 9.82 -13.67
C LEU A 44 -2.58 10.26 -14.60
N VAL A 45 -1.41 9.82 -14.52
CA VAL A 45 -0.30 9.95 -15.49
C VAL A 45 0.94 9.25 -14.94
N LEU A 46 2.09 9.42 -15.58
CA LEU A 46 3.35 8.79 -15.19
C LEU A 46 3.94 9.39 -13.92
N VAL A 47 4.78 8.62 -13.25
CA VAL A 47 5.43 8.99 -11.97
C VAL A 47 6.15 10.34 -12.06
N ASN A 48 6.92 10.56 -13.12
CA ASN A 48 7.67 11.80 -13.30
C ASN A 48 6.80 13.03 -13.67
N GLU A 49 5.57 12.79 -14.10
CA GLU A 49 4.62 13.85 -14.41
C GLU A 49 3.83 14.29 -13.17
N VAL A 50 3.47 13.32 -12.29
CA VAL A 50 2.79 13.61 -11.03
C VAL A 50 3.74 14.19 -9.98
N PHE A 51 4.90 13.56 -9.83
CA PHE A 51 5.85 13.91 -8.76
C PHE A 51 6.96 14.82 -9.28
N THR A 52 6.57 16.05 -9.62
CA THR A 52 7.52 17.14 -9.88
C THR A 52 8.29 17.53 -8.61
N ASN A 53 9.39 18.23 -8.72
CA ASN A 53 10.13 18.73 -7.56
C ASN A 53 9.22 19.51 -6.60
N ASP A 54 8.35 20.37 -7.13
CA ASP A 54 7.39 21.13 -6.32
C ASP A 54 6.39 20.24 -5.59
N ALA A 55 5.94 19.15 -6.21
CA ALA A 55 5.05 18.18 -5.59
C ALA A 55 5.75 17.42 -4.46
N LEU A 56 7.00 16.99 -4.69
CA LEU A 56 7.81 16.26 -3.70
C LEU A 56 8.19 17.14 -2.50
N CYS A 57 8.47 18.43 -2.73
CA CYS A 57 8.76 19.38 -1.65
C CYS A 57 7.58 19.67 -0.71
N ARG A 58 6.36 19.30 -1.10
CA ARG A 58 5.16 19.47 -0.24
C ARG A 58 5.01 18.35 0.79
N PHE A 59 5.72 17.25 0.61
CA PHE A 59 5.70 16.17 1.60
C PHE A 59 6.58 16.51 2.79
N PRO A 60 6.10 16.27 4.00
CA PRO A 60 6.93 16.43 5.19
C PRO A 60 8.01 15.36 5.24
N GLU A 61 8.99 15.56 6.10
CA GLU A 61 9.88 14.48 6.52
C GLU A 61 9.08 13.45 7.32
N GLY A 62 9.23 12.19 6.98
CA GLY A 62 8.53 11.08 7.62
C GLY A 62 9.39 9.83 7.64
N ASN A 63 8.95 8.86 8.42
CA ASN A 63 9.64 7.57 8.55
C ASN A 63 8.94 6.42 7.82
N MET A 64 7.72 6.61 7.36
CA MET A 64 6.98 5.62 6.60
C MET A 64 6.35 6.23 5.36
N GLY A 65 6.37 5.48 4.25
CA GLY A 65 5.72 5.89 3.03
C GLY A 65 5.31 4.71 2.17
N ILE A 66 4.15 4.81 1.54
CA ILE A 66 3.68 3.83 0.57
C ILE A 66 3.41 4.48 -0.78
N GLY A 67 3.68 3.73 -1.84
CA GLY A 67 3.43 4.19 -3.19
C GLY A 67 2.91 3.09 -4.10
N ARG A 68 2.21 3.48 -5.15
CA ARG A 68 1.62 2.57 -6.14
C ARG A 68 1.69 3.17 -7.54
N VAL A 69 2.11 2.37 -8.51
CA VAL A 69 1.82 2.57 -9.94
C VAL A 69 0.72 1.59 -10.33
N ARG A 70 -0.30 2.07 -11.04
CA ARG A 70 -1.47 1.27 -11.42
C ARG A 70 -1.46 1.01 -12.91
N TYR A 71 -1.73 -0.24 -13.27
CA TYR A 71 -2.14 -0.66 -14.60
C TYR A 71 -3.67 -0.81 -14.60
N GLY A 72 -4.34 -0.30 -15.62
CA GLY A 72 -5.80 -0.37 -15.73
C GLY A 72 -6.26 -1.81 -15.97
N THR A 73 -6.84 -2.45 -14.95
CA THR A 73 -7.44 -3.79 -15.05
C THR A 73 -8.94 -3.71 -14.87
N THR A 74 -9.40 -3.48 -13.66
CA THR A 74 -10.81 -3.37 -13.27
C THR A 74 -11.09 -2.00 -12.67
N GLY A 75 -12.29 -1.47 -12.94
CA GLY A 75 -12.72 -0.15 -12.51
C GLY A 75 -12.42 0.95 -13.54
N ALA A 76 -13.18 2.04 -13.47
CA ALA A 76 -13.00 3.16 -14.38
C ALA A 76 -11.66 3.86 -14.18
N THR A 77 -11.07 4.35 -15.27
CA THR A 77 -9.91 5.24 -15.22
C THR A 77 -10.37 6.61 -14.72
N ASN A 78 -10.28 6.82 -13.42
CA ASN A 78 -10.57 8.09 -12.79
C ASN A 78 -9.66 8.33 -11.58
N ARG A 79 -9.55 9.59 -11.17
CA ARG A 79 -8.68 10.02 -10.08
C ARG A 79 -9.03 9.38 -8.73
N ASN A 80 -10.30 9.05 -8.49
CA ASN A 80 -10.74 8.43 -7.24
C ASN A 80 -10.20 7.00 -7.09
N ASN A 81 -9.93 6.31 -8.21
CA ASN A 81 -9.37 4.96 -8.23
C ASN A 81 -7.84 4.94 -8.08
N CYS A 82 -7.17 6.11 -8.04
CA CYS A 82 -5.73 6.16 -7.81
C CYS A 82 -5.39 5.66 -6.40
N GLN A 83 -4.39 4.80 -6.33
CA GLN A 83 -3.89 4.26 -5.08
C GLN A 83 -2.60 5.00 -4.64
N PRO A 84 -2.26 4.99 -3.34
CA PRO A 84 -2.93 4.30 -2.23
C PRO A 84 -4.30 4.89 -1.88
N ILE A 85 -5.21 4.04 -1.37
CA ILE A 85 -6.52 4.49 -0.86
C ILE A 85 -6.38 4.76 0.64
N GLU A 86 -6.89 5.92 1.07
CA GLU A 86 -6.90 6.32 2.47
C GLU A 86 -8.29 6.11 3.06
N VAL A 87 -8.35 5.51 4.23
CA VAL A 87 -9.59 5.23 4.96
C VAL A 87 -9.48 5.73 6.39
N ASN A 88 -10.50 6.47 6.83
CA ASN A 88 -10.69 6.85 8.22
C ASN A 88 -11.72 5.91 8.87
N HIS A 89 -11.38 5.35 10.01
CA HIS A 89 -12.29 4.50 10.78
C HIS A 89 -12.16 4.79 12.28
N GLN A 90 -13.06 4.24 13.08
CA GLN A 90 -13.16 4.53 14.52
C GLN A 90 -11.83 4.30 15.29
N LYS A 91 -10.99 3.36 14.85
CA LYS A 91 -9.71 3.04 15.52
C LYS A 91 -8.49 3.71 14.87
N GLY A 92 -8.69 4.69 13.99
CA GLY A 92 -7.61 5.46 13.37
C GLY A 92 -7.75 5.63 11.86
N LYS A 93 -6.63 5.91 11.23
CA LYS A 93 -6.50 6.08 9.77
C LYS A 93 -5.56 5.02 9.22
N MET A 94 -5.87 4.54 8.02
CA MET A 94 -4.97 3.67 7.27
C MET A 94 -4.87 4.09 5.81
N ALA A 95 -3.75 3.79 5.18
CA ALA A 95 -3.56 3.87 3.73
C ALA A 95 -3.26 2.47 3.21
N LEU A 96 -3.88 2.10 2.08
CA LEU A 96 -3.78 0.77 1.48
C LEU A 96 -3.37 0.86 0.02
N ALA A 97 -2.37 0.08 -0.36
CA ALA A 97 -2.03 -0.20 -1.75
C ALA A 97 -2.20 -1.71 -2.03
N HIS A 98 -2.76 -2.01 -3.18
CA HIS A 98 -3.11 -3.36 -3.61
C HIS A 98 -2.53 -3.65 -4.99
N ASN A 99 -1.85 -4.76 -5.12
CA ASN A 99 -1.40 -5.31 -6.40
C ASN A 99 -2.03 -6.68 -6.59
N GLY A 100 -3.02 -6.76 -7.45
CA GLY A 100 -3.79 -7.99 -7.71
C GLY A 100 -5.18 -7.67 -8.23
N ASN A 101 -6.00 -8.69 -8.27
CA ASN A 101 -7.41 -8.60 -8.63
C ASN A 101 -8.21 -9.55 -7.73
N LEU A 102 -9.36 -9.15 -7.25
CA LEU A 102 -10.25 -10.00 -6.45
C LEU A 102 -11.35 -10.56 -7.32
N SER A 103 -11.53 -11.89 -7.33
CA SER A 103 -12.65 -12.54 -8.03
C SER A 103 -13.98 -12.22 -7.36
N ASN A 104 -13.99 -12.24 -6.05
CA ASN A 104 -15.19 -11.98 -5.25
C ASN A 104 -15.41 -10.50 -4.88
N ALA A 105 -14.74 -9.56 -5.56
CA ALA A 105 -14.83 -8.13 -5.24
C ALA A 105 -16.27 -7.58 -5.32
N MET A 106 -17.03 -8.02 -6.33
CA MET A 106 -18.43 -7.58 -6.53
C MET A 106 -19.34 -8.11 -5.42
N GLU A 107 -19.24 -9.39 -5.10
CA GLU A 107 -20.02 -10.03 -4.04
C GLU A 107 -19.77 -9.38 -2.69
N LEU A 108 -18.50 -9.17 -2.33
CA LEU A 108 -18.11 -8.49 -1.10
C LEU A 108 -18.61 -7.05 -1.07
N ARG A 109 -18.58 -6.37 -2.21
CA ARG A 109 -19.10 -5.01 -2.32
C ARG A 109 -20.60 -4.96 -2.06
N ASP A 110 -21.36 -5.84 -2.70
CA ASP A 110 -22.83 -5.92 -2.53
C ASP A 110 -23.18 -6.19 -1.07
N GLU A 111 -22.52 -7.13 -0.40
CA GLU A 111 -22.71 -7.40 1.03
C GLU A 111 -22.42 -6.17 1.92
N LEU A 112 -21.35 -5.45 1.60
CA LEU A 112 -20.95 -4.26 2.35
C LEU A 112 -21.95 -3.12 2.13
N GLU A 113 -22.42 -2.88 0.90
CA GLU A 113 -23.43 -1.87 0.59
C GLU A 113 -24.76 -2.19 1.27
N LEU A 114 -25.20 -3.45 1.30
CA LEU A 114 -26.37 -3.89 2.05
C LEU A 114 -26.23 -3.69 3.57
N SER A 115 -25.00 -3.68 4.08
CA SER A 115 -24.71 -3.38 5.50
C SER A 115 -24.52 -1.89 5.79
N GLY A 116 -24.69 -1.02 4.77
CA GLY A 116 -24.63 0.43 4.91
C GLY A 116 -23.27 1.07 4.56
N ALA A 117 -22.37 0.36 3.90
CA ALA A 117 -21.13 0.95 3.42
C ALA A 117 -21.36 1.89 2.22
N PHE A 118 -20.64 3.00 2.19
CA PHE A 118 -20.66 3.96 1.08
C PHE A 118 -19.32 3.95 0.37
N PHE A 119 -19.33 3.57 -0.91
CA PHE A 119 -18.12 3.53 -1.72
C PHE A 119 -17.91 4.84 -2.48
N HIS A 120 -16.67 5.31 -2.51
CA HIS A 120 -16.23 6.51 -3.23
C HIS A 120 -15.53 6.17 -4.53
N THR A 121 -15.13 4.90 -4.70
CA THR A 121 -14.41 4.40 -5.87
C THR A 121 -15.10 3.17 -6.47
N THR A 122 -14.69 2.80 -7.66
CA THR A 122 -15.08 1.52 -8.30
C THR A 122 -13.96 0.47 -8.16
N SER A 123 -12.96 0.74 -7.33
CA SER A 123 -11.79 -0.12 -7.15
C SER A 123 -12.04 -1.23 -6.13
N GLY A 124 -11.67 -2.46 -6.45
CA GLY A 124 -11.65 -3.57 -5.48
C GLY A 124 -10.76 -3.30 -4.26
N THR A 125 -9.80 -2.38 -4.36
CA THR A 125 -8.97 -1.97 -3.22
C THR A 125 -9.79 -1.31 -2.11
N GLU A 126 -10.83 -0.55 -2.44
CA GLU A 126 -11.72 0.02 -1.44
C GLU A 126 -12.56 -1.07 -0.76
N THR A 127 -12.99 -2.10 -1.50
CA THR A 127 -13.65 -3.28 -0.94
C THR A 127 -12.75 -3.97 0.08
N ILE A 128 -11.47 -4.20 -0.26
CA ILE A 128 -10.47 -4.76 0.67
C ILE A 128 -10.35 -3.89 1.92
N ALA A 129 -10.27 -2.57 1.77
CA ALA A 129 -10.14 -1.65 2.89
C ALA A 129 -11.36 -1.72 3.84
N TYR A 130 -12.57 -1.88 3.29
CA TYR A 130 -13.78 -2.10 4.10
C TYR A 130 -13.77 -3.44 4.83
N VAL A 131 -13.38 -4.53 4.17
CA VAL A 131 -13.25 -5.86 4.80
C VAL A 131 -12.28 -5.80 5.98
N ILE A 132 -11.07 -5.23 5.76
CA ILE A 132 -10.07 -5.05 6.82
C ILE A 132 -10.65 -4.19 7.97
N THR A 133 -11.34 -3.09 7.65
CA THR A 133 -11.93 -2.21 8.67
C THR A 133 -12.99 -2.94 9.48
N LYS A 134 -13.86 -3.72 8.83
CA LYS A 134 -14.90 -4.53 9.50
C LYS A 134 -14.28 -5.51 10.49
N GLU A 135 -13.21 -6.18 10.10
CA GLU A 135 -12.48 -7.09 11.00
C GLU A 135 -11.72 -6.30 12.10
N ARG A 136 -11.16 -5.14 11.77
CA ARG A 136 -10.47 -4.29 12.76
C ARG A 136 -11.36 -3.81 13.90
N LEU A 137 -12.65 -3.63 13.66
CA LEU A 137 -13.60 -3.27 14.71
C LEU A 137 -13.81 -4.41 15.72
N LYS A 138 -13.62 -5.67 15.30
CA LYS A 138 -13.79 -6.88 16.12
C LYS A 138 -12.50 -7.34 16.80
N THR A 139 -11.33 -6.97 16.27
CA THR A 139 -10.01 -7.46 16.72
C THR A 139 -9.26 -6.43 17.56
N GLY A 140 -8.31 -6.93 18.36
CA GLY A 140 -7.41 -6.11 19.18
C GLY A 140 -6.33 -5.40 18.37
N SER A 141 -5.85 -6.02 17.30
CA SER A 141 -4.76 -5.52 16.46
C SER A 141 -5.16 -5.41 14.99
N ILE A 142 -4.40 -4.67 14.20
CA ILE A 142 -4.63 -4.54 12.76
C ILE A 142 -4.09 -5.78 12.02
N GLU A 143 -3.08 -6.44 12.58
CA GLU A 143 -2.53 -7.69 12.08
C GLU A 143 -3.56 -8.81 12.13
N ASP A 144 -4.25 -8.95 13.28
CA ASP A 144 -5.35 -9.92 13.41
C ASP A 144 -6.49 -9.60 12.45
N ALA A 145 -6.81 -8.32 12.29
CA ALA A 145 -7.83 -7.89 11.33
C ALA A 145 -7.46 -8.26 9.90
N LEU A 146 -6.21 -8.04 9.51
CA LEU A 146 -5.71 -8.39 8.18
C LEU A 146 -5.71 -9.91 7.99
N SER A 147 -5.23 -10.67 8.98
CA SER A 147 -5.25 -12.14 8.95
C SER A 147 -6.68 -12.69 8.78
N ASN A 148 -7.66 -12.13 9.50
CA ASN A 148 -9.06 -12.51 9.33
C ASN A 148 -9.61 -12.12 7.95
N ALA A 149 -9.27 -10.91 7.47
CA ALA A 149 -9.69 -10.44 6.15
C ALA A 149 -9.17 -11.35 5.03
N MET A 150 -7.93 -11.84 5.13
CA MET A 150 -7.33 -12.74 4.15
C MET A 150 -8.12 -14.04 3.95
N ASN A 151 -8.88 -14.51 4.96
CA ASN A 151 -9.75 -15.67 4.81
C ASN A 151 -11.01 -15.40 3.96
N THR A 152 -11.32 -14.13 3.72
CA THR A 152 -12.50 -13.70 2.96
C THR A 152 -12.12 -13.24 1.55
N LEU A 153 -10.87 -12.79 1.37
CA LEU A 153 -10.38 -12.30 0.08
C LEU A 153 -10.00 -13.49 -0.82
N GLU A 154 -10.64 -13.58 -1.97
CA GLU A 154 -10.36 -14.63 -2.95
C GLU A 154 -9.52 -14.08 -4.10
N GLU A 155 -8.51 -14.86 -4.53
CA GLU A 155 -7.53 -14.62 -5.61
C GLU A 155 -6.19 -14.05 -5.20
N ASP A 156 -5.49 -13.50 -6.22
CA ASP A 156 -4.11 -13.08 -6.13
C ASP A 156 -3.99 -11.63 -5.65
N TYR A 157 -3.26 -11.42 -4.57
CA TYR A 157 -2.96 -10.09 -4.08
C TYR A 157 -1.61 -9.98 -3.36
N SER A 158 -1.02 -8.82 -3.48
CA SER A 158 -0.04 -8.32 -2.52
C SER A 158 -0.57 -7.02 -1.95
N LEU A 159 -0.71 -6.97 -0.65
CA LEU A 159 -1.25 -5.83 0.07
C LEU A 159 -0.15 -5.10 0.82
N VAL A 160 -0.29 -3.79 0.86
CA VAL A 160 0.52 -2.94 1.71
C VAL A 160 -0.39 -1.98 2.44
N LEU A 161 -0.33 -2.03 3.75
CA LEU A 161 -1.14 -1.23 4.63
C LEU A 161 -0.23 -0.40 5.53
N MET A 162 -0.52 0.88 5.65
CA MET A 162 0.16 1.80 6.55
C MET A 162 -0.86 2.40 7.53
N SER A 163 -0.57 2.28 8.82
CA SER A 163 -1.19 3.06 9.89
C SER A 163 -0.21 4.13 10.36
N PHE A 164 -0.57 4.92 11.37
CA PHE A 164 0.37 5.90 11.93
C PHE A 164 1.61 5.28 12.60
N GLN A 165 1.52 4.03 13.05
CA GLN A 165 2.57 3.36 13.83
C GLN A 165 3.14 2.10 13.19
N LYS A 166 2.49 1.60 12.15
CA LYS A 166 2.82 0.29 11.56
C LYS A 166 2.77 0.33 10.05
N LEU A 167 3.70 -0.39 9.47
CA LEU A 167 3.71 -0.73 8.06
C LEU A 167 3.57 -2.24 7.94
N ILE A 168 2.52 -2.70 7.25
CA ILE A 168 2.11 -4.10 7.23
C ILE A 168 1.99 -4.55 5.77
N TYR A 169 2.48 -5.75 5.52
CA TYR A 169 2.47 -6.39 4.22
C TYR A 169 1.81 -7.74 4.32
N ALA A 170 1.02 -8.09 3.31
CA ALA A 170 0.46 -9.42 3.20
C ALA A 170 0.57 -9.91 1.77
N ARG A 171 0.95 -11.17 1.61
CA ARG A 171 0.96 -11.87 0.33
C ARG A 171 -0.15 -12.91 0.31
N ASP A 172 -0.81 -13.08 -0.83
CA ASP A 172 -1.86 -14.07 -1.00
C ASP A 172 -1.38 -15.48 -0.64
N PRO A 173 -2.29 -16.39 -0.19
CA PRO A 173 -1.91 -17.74 0.23
C PRO A 173 -1.29 -18.60 -0.86
N TYR A 174 -1.47 -18.25 -2.12
CA TYR A 174 -0.93 -18.98 -3.28
C TYR A 174 0.38 -18.38 -3.79
N GLY A 175 0.71 -17.15 -3.37
CA GLY A 175 1.92 -16.45 -3.76
C GLY A 175 1.99 -16.04 -5.23
N PHE A 176 0.84 -15.80 -5.88
CA PHE A 176 0.79 -15.41 -7.28
C PHE A 176 1.47 -14.08 -7.54
N ARG A 177 1.31 -13.11 -6.64
CA ARG A 177 1.96 -11.81 -6.77
C ARG A 177 3.30 -11.81 -6.05
N SER A 178 4.32 -11.33 -6.76
CA SER A 178 5.65 -11.18 -6.18
C SER A 178 5.66 -10.07 -5.14
N LEU A 179 6.36 -10.32 -4.05
CA LEU A 179 6.63 -9.35 -3.01
C LEU A 179 7.95 -9.72 -2.34
N CYS A 180 8.88 -8.79 -2.31
CA CYS A 180 10.19 -8.99 -1.69
C CYS A 180 10.54 -7.81 -0.79
N TYR A 181 11.44 -8.04 0.16
CA TYR A 181 11.96 -6.97 0.98
C TYR A 181 13.49 -6.96 0.99
N GLY A 182 14.00 -5.81 1.35
CA GLY A 182 15.42 -5.55 1.46
C GLY A 182 15.71 -4.47 2.48
N MET A 183 16.99 -4.17 2.66
CA MET A 183 17.47 -3.19 3.62
C MET A 183 18.52 -2.32 2.97
N CYS A 184 18.50 -1.03 3.28
CA CYS A 184 19.53 -0.07 2.93
C CYS A 184 20.65 -0.06 3.99
N GLU A 185 21.78 0.55 3.67
CA GLU A 185 22.94 0.63 4.58
C GLU A 185 22.64 1.41 5.88
N ASP A 186 21.67 2.32 5.85
CA ASP A 186 21.21 3.09 7.01
C ASP A 186 20.22 2.33 7.93
N GLY A 187 19.97 1.05 7.63
CA GLY A 187 19.01 0.22 8.37
C GLY A 187 17.55 0.37 7.92
N SER A 188 17.27 1.17 6.90
CA SER A 188 15.93 1.35 6.36
C SER A 188 15.44 0.08 5.65
N TYR A 189 14.19 -0.32 5.92
CA TYR A 189 13.55 -1.42 5.22
C TYR A 189 12.80 -0.92 3.99
N VAL A 190 12.95 -1.67 2.91
CA VAL A 190 12.28 -1.42 1.62
C VAL A 190 11.55 -2.66 1.18
N ILE A 191 10.26 -2.53 0.90
CA ILE A 191 9.46 -3.64 0.40
C ILE A 191 8.88 -3.25 -0.97
N ALA A 192 8.94 -4.16 -1.92
CA ALA A 192 8.49 -3.89 -3.27
C ALA A 192 8.01 -5.15 -3.98
N SER A 193 7.18 -4.97 -5.00
CA SER A 193 6.78 -6.08 -5.88
C SER A 193 7.94 -6.67 -6.68
N TYR A 194 9.01 -5.89 -6.91
CA TYR A 194 10.21 -6.31 -7.65
C TYR A 194 11.48 -5.72 -7.05
N SER A 195 12.52 -6.52 -7.07
CA SER A 195 13.86 -6.18 -6.57
C SER A 195 14.49 -4.94 -7.23
N CYS A 196 14.08 -4.58 -8.45
CA CYS A 196 14.59 -3.38 -9.12
C CYS A 196 14.24 -2.10 -8.35
N ALA A 197 13.10 -2.04 -7.67
CA ALA A 197 12.74 -0.89 -6.85
C ALA A 197 13.60 -0.79 -5.57
N ILE A 198 13.92 -1.93 -4.95
CA ILE A 198 14.84 -1.99 -3.80
C ILE A 198 16.22 -1.49 -4.21
N LYS A 199 16.74 -1.98 -5.34
CA LYS A 199 18.06 -1.57 -5.87
C LYS A 199 18.10 -0.11 -6.27
N ALA A 200 17.00 0.42 -6.83
CA ALA A 200 16.92 1.83 -7.25
C ALA A 200 17.09 2.83 -6.10
N VAL A 201 16.80 2.41 -4.87
CA VAL A 201 16.95 3.23 -3.67
C VAL A 201 18.19 2.86 -2.84
N GLY A 202 19.10 2.06 -3.40
CA GLY A 202 20.34 1.66 -2.74
C GLY A 202 20.21 0.48 -1.78
N GLY A 203 19.05 -0.18 -1.75
CA GLY A 203 18.81 -1.34 -0.88
C GLY A 203 19.39 -2.65 -1.45
N GLN A 204 19.69 -3.56 -0.55
CA GLN A 204 20.03 -4.96 -0.85
C GLN A 204 18.82 -5.85 -0.57
N VAL A 205 18.49 -6.72 -1.52
CA VAL A 205 17.39 -7.68 -1.37
C VAL A 205 17.78 -8.74 -0.32
N ILE A 206 16.90 -8.96 0.64
CA ILE A 206 17.08 -9.98 1.68
C ILE A 206 16.39 -11.27 1.24
N CYS A 207 15.07 -11.24 1.04
CA CYS A 207 14.32 -12.39 0.53
C CYS A 207 12.96 -11.99 -0.05
N ASP A 208 12.31 -12.96 -0.67
CA ASP A 208 10.90 -12.88 -1.01
C ASP A 208 10.04 -13.14 0.24
N ILE A 209 8.86 -12.51 0.28
CA ILE A 209 7.85 -12.77 1.30
C ILE A 209 7.12 -14.05 0.91
N GLU A 210 6.96 -14.98 1.85
CA GLU A 210 6.35 -16.28 1.60
C GLU A 210 4.84 -16.17 1.31
N PRO A 211 4.24 -17.13 0.57
CA PRO A 211 2.81 -17.20 0.38
C PRO A 211 2.06 -17.25 1.73
N GLY A 212 1.04 -16.42 1.89
CA GLY A 212 0.24 -16.33 3.12
C GLY A 212 0.91 -15.58 4.28
N GLU A 213 2.11 -15.09 4.08
CA GLU A 213 2.88 -14.38 5.11
C GLU A 213 2.37 -12.95 5.32
N ILE A 214 2.36 -12.52 6.58
CA ILE A 214 2.15 -11.13 6.99
C ILE A 214 3.42 -10.64 7.68
N LEU A 215 4.03 -9.59 7.14
CA LEU A 215 5.16 -8.90 7.78
C LEU A 215 4.70 -7.58 8.38
N VAL A 216 5.17 -7.28 9.59
CA VAL A 216 4.83 -6.06 10.33
C VAL A 216 6.11 -5.34 10.73
N PHE A 217 6.18 -4.06 10.38
CA PHE A 217 7.24 -3.15 10.80
C PHE A 217 6.65 -2.09 11.74
N THR A 218 7.30 -1.89 12.88
CA THR A 218 6.89 -0.94 13.92
C THR A 218 8.10 -0.21 14.47
N ASP A 219 7.89 0.98 15.06
CA ASP A 219 8.96 1.76 15.70
C ASP A 219 9.63 1.03 16.89
N ASN A 220 9.03 -0.06 17.39
CA ASN A 220 9.53 -0.80 18.58
C ASN A 220 10.43 -2.01 18.20
N LEU A 221 10.95 -2.10 16.99
CA LEU A 221 11.88 -3.14 16.56
C LEU A 221 13.37 -2.73 16.77
N PHE A 222 13.64 -1.80 17.69
CA PHE A 222 14.98 -1.48 18.17
C PHE A 222 15.06 -1.58 19.69
#